data_edafc0b43af7d37598c03c112909e1c8
#
_entry.id   edafc0b43af7d37598c03c112909e1c8
#
_cell.length_a   1.000
_cell.length_b   1.000
_cell.length_c   1.000
_cell.angle_alpha   90.00
_cell.angle_beta   90.00
_cell.angle_gamma   90.00
#
_symmetry.space_group_name_H-M   'P 1'
#
loop_
_entity.id
_entity.type
_entity.pdbx_description
1 polymer ?
#
loop_
_entity_poly.entity_id
_entity_poly.type
_entity_poly.pdbx_seq_one_letter_code
_entity_poly.pdbx_strand_id
1 'polypeptide(L)'
;MSRAGTLVSVVVPTRNSGRTVERCLASVRAQTWPAVELVVVDNWSSDGTWEVASAVADVAVQAGPERSAQRNLGIARAAGEWVLWVDSDMTLAPDTVERSLAAARAAGAVAVFLPEVSVGSGFWARCRALERRCYDGEPWIESPRLVRADHLRGAGGFAEHVTGLEDAALRTRLLAEGARLARADTVVVHDEGRLGLAAVIRKRFYYGRSLPGYRRAHPGAVSAQARATLAAYWRHRRLLAADPVHAAGLAVLRGCEAAAWAAGAAARRRG
;
A
#
# COMPACT_ATOMS: atom_id res chain seq x y z
N MET A 1 18.97 -10.99 22.42
CA MET A 1 17.71 -11.66 22.03
C MET A 1 17.93 -12.33 20.69
N SER A 2 17.70 -13.63 20.62
CA SER A 2 18.06 -14.53 19.52
C SER A 2 17.47 -14.08 18.18
N ARG A 3 18.26 -14.17 17.08
CA ARG A 3 17.84 -13.98 15.69
C ARG A 3 16.71 -14.94 15.23
N ALA A 4 16.42 -15.95 16.04
CA ALA A 4 15.60 -17.11 15.63
C ALA A 4 14.10 -16.99 16.03
N GLY A 5 13.59 -15.85 16.48
CA GLY A 5 12.32 -15.88 17.21
C GLY A 5 11.17 -14.99 16.75
N THR A 6 11.39 -13.93 15.98
CA THR A 6 10.29 -13.01 15.63
C THR A 6 9.60 -13.47 14.33
N LEU A 7 8.42 -14.07 14.44
CA LEU A 7 7.61 -14.45 13.29
C LEU A 7 6.98 -13.19 12.65
N VAL A 8 7.12 -13.08 11.34
CA VAL A 8 6.48 -12.04 10.53
C VAL A 8 5.47 -12.68 9.59
N SER A 9 4.20 -12.33 9.73
CA SER A 9 3.16 -12.75 8.80
C SER A 9 3.04 -11.75 7.65
N VAL A 10 3.27 -12.21 6.44
CA VAL A 10 3.08 -11.40 5.22
C VAL A 10 1.67 -11.66 4.69
N VAL A 11 0.83 -10.64 4.72
CA VAL A 11 -0.57 -10.71 4.27
C VAL A 11 -0.67 -10.15 2.86
N VAL A 12 -1.16 -10.97 1.92
CA VAL A 12 -1.30 -10.61 0.51
C VAL A 12 -2.77 -10.73 0.10
N PRO A 13 -3.50 -9.61 -0.05
CA PRO A 13 -4.83 -9.63 -0.66
C PRO A 13 -4.70 -9.79 -2.17
N THR A 14 -5.49 -10.70 -2.76
CA THR A 14 -5.48 -10.95 -4.21
C THR A 14 -6.86 -10.83 -4.82
N ARG A 15 -6.93 -10.39 -6.07
CA ARG A 15 -8.11 -10.47 -6.94
C ARG A 15 -7.70 -10.34 -8.39
N ASN A 16 -7.86 -11.40 -9.17
CA ASN A 16 -7.49 -11.43 -10.59
C ASN A 16 -6.08 -10.87 -10.84
N SER A 17 -5.11 -11.45 -10.13
CA SER A 17 -3.72 -11.00 -10.08
C SER A 17 -2.77 -11.94 -10.85
N GLY A 18 -3.27 -12.79 -11.75
CA GLY A 18 -2.52 -13.83 -12.46
C GLY A 18 -1.25 -13.33 -13.16
N ARG A 19 -1.21 -12.05 -13.56
CA ARG A 19 -0.02 -11.42 -14.15
C ARG A 19 1.14 -11.25 -13.16
N THR A 20 0.87 -11.09 -11.88
CA THR A 20 1.87 -10.59 -10.89
C THR A 20 1.98 -11.46 -9.65
N VAL A 21 0.95 -12.23 -9.31
CA VAL A 21 0.85 -12.96 -8.04
C VAL A 21 2.03 -13.92 -7.83
N GLU A 22 2.42 -14.68 -8.84
CA GLU A 22 3.54 -15.63 -8.73
C GLU A 22 4.84 -14.92 -8.30
N ARG A 23 5.19 -13.83 -8.97
CA ARG A 23 6.38 -13.04 -8.64
C ARG A 23 6.29 -12.40 -7.25
N CYS A 24 5.11 -11.91 -6.87
CA CYS A 24 4.87 -11.37 -5.55
C CYS A 24 5.14 -12.42 -4.47
N LEU A 25 4.48 -13.58 -4.55
CA LEU A 25 4.59 -14.64 -3.55
C LEU A 25 5.99 -15.27 -3.53
N ALA A 26 6.63 -15.44 -4.69
CA ALA A 26 8.02 -15.88 -4.76
C ALA A 26 8.98 -14.93 -4.03
N SER A 27 8.76 -13.61 -4.13
CA SER A 27 9.58 -12.62 -3.41
C SER A 27 9.39 -12.67 -1.89
N VAL A 28 8.22 -13.07 -1.41
CA VAL A 28 7.96 -13.31 0.02
C VAL A 28 8.69 -14.58 0.48
N ARG A 29 8.63 -15.65 -0.32
CA ARG A 29 9.34 -16.92 0.01
C ARG A 29 10.85 -16.81 -0.06
N ALA A 30 11.36 -15.84 -0.84
CA ALA A 30 12.80 -15.59 -0.99
C ALA A 30 13.38 -14.66 0.10
N GLN A 31 12.63 -14.32 1.14
CA GLN A 31 13.13 -13.46 2.21
C GLN A 31 14.26 -14.15 3.00
N THR A 32 15.34 -13.40 3.29
CA THR A 32 16.47 -13.88 4.10
C THR A 32 16.12 -14.07 5.57
N TRP A 33 15.07 -13.44 6.05
CA TRP A 33 14.54 -13.64 7.39
C TRP A 33 13.86 -15.01 7.50
N PRO A 34 14.31 -15.91 8.39
CA PRO A 34 13.89 -17.32 8.36
C PRO A 34 12.46 -17.57 8.86
N ALA A 35 11.92 -16.68 9.68
CA ALA A 35 10.60 -16.82 10.31
C ALA A 35 9.56 -15.95 9.60
N VAL A 36 9.10 -16.40 8.42
CA VAL A 36 8.09 -15.73 7.62
C VAL A 36 6.91 -16.67 7.39
N GLU A 37 5.71 -16.20 7.73
CA GLU A 37 4.44 -16.84 7.41
C GLU A 37 3.80 -16.09 6.24
N LEU A 38 3.32 -16.79 5.23
CA LEU A 38 2.62 -16.22 4.09
C LEU A 38 1.12 -16.50 4.19
N VAL A 39 0.34 -15.43 4.36
CA VAL A 39 -1.12 -15.47 4.44
C VAL A 39 -1.71 -14.82 3.19
N VAL A 40 -2.44 -15.58 2.38
CA VAL A 40 -3.10 -15.05 1.19
C VAL A 40 -4.61 -15.05 1.39
N VAL A 41 -5.24 -13.92 1.07
CA VAL A 41 -6.70 -13.78 1.07
C VAL A 41 -7.14 -13.41 -0.33
N ASP A 42 -7.76 -14.37 -1.03
CA ASP A 42 -8.20 -14.19 -2.41
C ASP A 42 -9.67 -13.79 -2.49
N ASN A 43 -9.97 -12.75 -3.26
CA ASN A 43 -11.35 -12.30 -3.46
C ASN A 43 -11.95 -12.98 -4.73
N TRP A 44 -12.12 -14.30 -4.67
CA TRP A 44 -12.80 -15.10 -5.69
C TRP A 44 -12.27 -14.85 -7.10
N SER A 45 -10.95 -14.98 -7.27
CA SER A 45 -10.28 -14.83 -8.56
C SER A 45 -10.71 -15.90 -9.55
N SER A 46 -10.72 -15.56 -10.83
CA SER A 46 -11.10 -16.43 -11.94
C SER A 46 -10.03 -16.58 -13.02
N ASP A 47 -8.79 -16.14 -12.74
CA ASP A 47 -7.69 -16.04 -13.70
C ASP A 47 -6.45 -16.89 -13.33
N GLY A 48 -6.62 -17.92 -12.50
CA GLY A 48 -5.52 -18.77 -12.03
C GLY A 48 -4.79 -18.21 -10.79
N THR A 49 -5.19 -17.05 -10.28
CA THR A 49 -4.57 -16.44 -9.07
C THR A 49 -4.69 -17.36 -7.86
N TRP A 50 -5.88 -17.97 -7.64
CA TRP A 50 -6.14 -18.81 -6.49
C TRP A 50 -5.29 -20.08 -6.50
N GLU A 51 -5.16 -20.74 -7.63
CA GLU A 51 -4.36 -21.95 -7.80
C GLU A 51 -2.90 -21.71 -7.44
N VAL A 52 -2.33 -20.59 -7.92
CA VAL A 52 -0.96 -20.19 -7.58
C VAL A 52 -0.85 -19.88 -6.09
N ALA A 53 -1.77 -19.10 -5.55
CA ALA A 53 -1.72 -18.66 -4.16
C ALA A 53 -1.85 -19.81 -3.16
N SER A 54 -2.84 -20.69 -3.38
CA SER A 54 -3.12 -21.83 -2.49
C SER A 54 -2.01 -22.87 -2.49
N ALA A 55 -1.24 -22.97 -3.58
CA ALA A 55 -0.11 -23.89 -3.67
C ALA A 55 1.10 -23.50 -2.83
N VAL A 56 1.27 -22.18 -2.54
CA VAL A 56 2.50 -21.67 -1.90
C VAL A 56 2.28 -20.98 -0.56
N ALA A 57 1.04 -20.62 -0.21
CA ALA A 57 0.74 -19.95 1.06
C ALA A 57 0.74 -20.93 2.25
N ASP A 58 1.13 -20.48 3.44
CA ASP A 58 0.94 -21.22 4.69
C ASP A 58 -0.53 -21.19 5.10
N VAL A 59 -1.20 -20.06 4.84
CA VAL A 59 -2.64 -19.89 5.02
C VAL A 59 -3.23 -19.26 3.77
N ALA A 60 -4.15 -19.98 3.09
CA ALA A 60 -4.88 -19.46 1.95
C ALA A 60 -6.39 -19.53 2.25
N VAL A 61 -7.09 -18.41 2.03
CA VAL A 61 -8.55 -18.34 2.20
C VAL A 61 -9.17 -17.50 1.08
N GLN A 62 -10.40 -17.85 0.69
CA GLN A 62 -11.19 -17.03 -0.23
C GLN A 62 -12.20 -16.19 0.54
N ALA A 63 -12.12 -14.87 0.42
CA ALA A 63 -13.03 -13.93 1.05
C ALA A 63 -12.98 -12.56 0.35
N GLY A 64 -14.12 -11.84 0.38
CA GLY A 64 -14.26 -10.49 -0.14
C GLY A 64 -15.01 -9.59 0.85
N PRO A 65 -15.63 -8.49 0.39
CA PRO A 65 -15.63 -8.01 -1.00
C PRO A 65 -14.49 -7.05 -1.35
N GLU A 66 -13.79 -6.47 -0.35
CA GLU A 66 -12.86 -5.36 -0.51
C GLU A 66 -11.49 -5.65 0.08
N ARG A 67 -10.46 -4.97 -0.44
CA ARG A 67 -9.06 -5.14 0.00
C ARG A 67 -8.88 -4.93 1.51
N SER A 68 -9.55 -3.97 2.11
CA SER A 68 -9.50 -3.74 3.56
C SER A 68 -10.03 -4.93 4.35
N ALA A 69 -11.16 -5.52 3.92
CA ALA A 69 -11.72 -6.73 4.53
C ALA A 69 -10.79 -7.94 4.36
N GLN A 70 -10.19 -8.11 3.16
CA GLN A 70 -9.20 -9.15 2.93
C GLN A 70 -7.97 -8.98 3.84
N ARG A 71 -7.43 -7.77 3.96
CA ARG A 71 -6.31 -7.48 4.86
C ARG A 71 -6.68 -7.76 6.32
N ASN A 72 -7.85 -7.34 6.78
CA ASN A 72 -8.32 -7.60 8.14
C ASN A 72 -8.48 -9.10 8.43
N LEU A 73 -9.02 -9.85 7.49
CA LEU A 73 -9.10 -11.31 7.64
C LEU A 73 -7.70 -11.94 7.68
N GLY A 74 -6.78 -11.49 6.83
CA GLY A 74 -5.38 -11.92 6.86
C GLY A 74 -4.71 -11.60 8.20
N ILE A 75 -4.91 -10.40 8.75
CA ILE A 75 -4.41 -9.99 10.07
C ILE A 75 -4.99 -10.86 11.19
N ALA A 76 -6.26 -11.22 11.09
CA ALA A 76 -6.90 -12.11 12.07
C ALA A 76 -6.37 -13.56 12.01
N ARG A 77 -5.90 -14.01 10.85
CA ARG A 77 -5.31 -15.34 10.64
C ARG A 77 -3.81 -15.38 10.89
N ALA A 78 -3.15 -14.24 10.88
CA ALA A 78 -1.71 -14.10 11.08
C ALA A 78 -1.28 -14.53 12.48
N ALA A 79 -0.29 -15.42 12.57
CA ALA A 79 0.31 -15.87 13.83
C ALA A 79 1.51 -15.04 14.26
N GLY A 80 2.05 -14.18 13.36
CA GLY A 80 3.26 -13.40 13.60
C GLY A 80 3.08 -12.28 14.61
N GLU A 81 4.18 -11.95 15.29
CA GLU A 81 4.28 -10.76 16.16
C GLU A 81 4.23 -9.45 15.34
N TRP A 82 4.63 -9.54 14.08
CA TRP A 82 4.57 -8.45 13.13
C TRP A 82 3.77 -8.88 11.91
N VAL A 83 3.03 -7.93 11.35
CA VAL A 83 2.30 -8.11 10.09
C VAL A 83 2.85 -7.16 9.05
N LEU A 84 3.26 -7.71 7.92
CA LEU A 84 3.63 -6.99 6.71
C LEU A 84 2.54 -7.21 5.68
N TRP A 85 1.92 -6.16 5.14
CA TRP A 85 1.01 -6.33 4.02
C TRP A 85 1.65 -5.88 2.71
N VAL A 86 1.42 -6.68 1.69
CA VAL A 86 1.97 -6.50 0.34
C VAL A 86 0.84 -6.68 -0.66
N ASP A 87 0.66 -5.72 -1.56
CA ASP A 87 -0.31 -5.89 -2.64
C ASP A 87 0.23 -6.89 -3.68
N SER A 88 -0.63 -7.66 -4.33
CA SER A 88 -0.27 -8.76 -5.22
C SER A 88 0.48 -8.36 -6.50
N ASP A 89 0.61 -7.06 -6.75
CA ASP A 89 1.39 -6.43 -7.82
C ASP A 89 2.72 -5.84 -7.31
N MET A 90 3.12 -6.20 -6.08
CA MET A 90 4.38 -5.75 -5.48
C MET A 90 5.40 -6.89 -5.38
N THR A 91 6.67 -6.51 -5.35
CA THR A 91 7.81 -7.43 -5.17
C THR A 91 8.72 -6.86 -4.10
N LEU A 92 9.12 -7.71 -3.15
CA LEU A 92 10.04 -7.38 -2.07
C LEU A 92 11.49 -7.66 -2.47
N ALA A 93 12.42 -6.84 -1.98
CA ALA A 93 13.82 -7.20 -2.00
C ALA A 93 14.08 -8.39 -1.02
N PRO A 94 15.09 -9.24 -1.25
CA PRO A 94 15.31 -10.44 -0.42
C PRO A 94 15.51 -10.16 1.08
N ASP A 95 15.99 -8.99 1.45
CA ASP A 95 16.31 -8.57 2.81
C ASP A 95 15.28 -7.60 3.42
N THR A 96 14.11 -7.42 2.76
CA THR A 96 13.10 -6.44 3.17
C THR A 96 12.62 -6.67 4.60
N VAL A 97 12.29 -7.90 4.97
CA VAL A 97 11.80 -8.23 6.33
C VAL A 97 12.90 -7.96 7.37
N GLU A 98 14.13 -8.41 7.11
CA GLU A 98 15.26 -8.22 8.02
C GLU A 98 15.56 -6.74 8.27
N ARG A 99 15.67 -5.93 7.20
CA ARG A 99 15.90 -4.48 7.29
C ARG A 99 14.77 -3.74 7.98
N SER A 100 13.54 -4.14 7.73
CA SER A 100 12.38 -3.53 8.37
C SER A 100 12.35 -3.78 9.88
N LEU A 101 12.62 -5.01 10.31
CA LEU A 101 12.74 -5.34 11.74
C LEU A 101 13.93 -4.64 12.40
N ALA A 102 15.06 -4.52 11.69
CA ALA A 102 16.22 -3.78 12.18
C ALA A 102 15.88 -2.29 12.40
N ALA A 103 15.22 -1.65 11.44
CA ALA A 103 14.77 -0.27 11.57
C ALA A 103 13.79 -0.08 12.74
N ALA A 104 12.84 -0.99 12.90
CA ALA A 104 11.90 -0.98 14.02
C ALA A 104 12.62 -1.05 15.37
N ARG A 105 13.57 -1.98 15.51
CA ARG A 105 14.35 -2.17 16.74
C ARG A 105 15.20 -0.94 17.05
N ALA A 106 15.92 -0.40 16.07
CA ALA A 106 16.80 0.75 16.23
C ALA A 106 16.06 2.00 16.70
N ALA A 107 14.83 2.21 16.22
CA ALA A 107 13.99 3.35 16.58
C ALA A 107 13.04 3.10 17.75
N GLY A 108 12.96 1.87 18.28
CA GLY A 108 11.90 1.48 19.23
C GLY A 108 10.50 1.72 18.63
N ALA A 109 10.35 1.47 17.34
CA ALA A 109 9.13 1.73 16.59
C ALA A 109 8.21 0.51 16.57
N VAL A 110 6.91 0.75 16.45
CA VAL A 110 5.88 -0.28 16.32
C VAL A 110 5.32 -0.39 14.90
N ALA A 111 5.72 0.52 14.03
CA ALA A 111 5.36 0.50 12.62
C ALA A 111 6.53 1.02 11.75
N VAL A 112 6.64 0.51 10.52
CA VAL A 112 7.76 0.80 9.62
C VAL A 112 7.23 1.15 8.23
N PHE A 113 7.65 2.30 7.73
CA PHE A 113 7.45 2.69 6.34
C PHE A 113 8.40 1.91 5.44
N LEU A 114 7.86 1.37 4.37
CA LEU A 114 8.65 0.76 3.30
C LEU A 114 8.54 1.66 2.07
N PRO A 115 9.65 2.25 1.62
CA PRO A 115 9.70 3.02 0.39
C PRO A 115 9.21 2.21 -0.81
N GLU A 116 8.47 2.86 -1.70
CA GLU A 116 7.96 2.24 -2.92
C GLU A 116 8.58 2.88 -4.16
N VAL A 117 8.93 2.04 -5.13
CA VAL A 117 9.25 2.47 -6.48
C VAL A 117 8.21 1.86 -7.43
N SER A 118 7.63 2.69 -8.32
CA SER A 118 6.72 2.21 -9.35
C SER A 118 7.47 1.89 -10.62
N VAL A 119 7.19 0.70 -11.17
CA VAL A 119 7.63 0.28 -12.49
C VAL A 119 6.41 0.00 -13.37
N GLY A 120 6.59 0.08 -14.68
CA GLY A 120 5.49 -0.16 -15.61
C GLY A 120 5.82 0.31 -17.01
N SER A 121 4.90 0.09 -17.94
CA SER A 121 5.09 0.45 -19.35
C SER A 121 4.11 1.52 -19.82
N GLY A 122 4.53 2.29 -20.83
CA GLY A 122 3.75 3.36 -21.43
C GLY A 122 3.88 4.70 -20.71
N PHE A 123 3.31 5.72 -21.33
CA PHE A 123 3.46 7.12 -20.91
C PHE A 123 2.96 7.37 -19.46
N TRP A 124 1.77 6.92 -19.15
CA TRP A 124 1.17 7.17 -17.82
C TRP A 124 1.87 6.45 -16.68
N ALA A 125 2.43 5.26 -16.94
CA ALA A 125 3.23 4.56 -15.95
C ALA A 125 4.54 5.31 -15.63
N ARG A 126 5.17 5.93 -16.63
CA ARG A 126 6.35 6.79 -16.43
C ARG A 126 6.00 8.06 -15.66
N CYS A 127 4.84 8.68 -15.91
CA CYS A 127 4.35 9.80 -15.11
C CYS A 127 4.18 9.40 -13.63
N ARG A 128 3.62 8.20 -13.38
CA ARG A 128 3.46 7.65 -12.02
C ARG A 128 4.81 7.37 -11.36
N ALA A 129 5.75 6.77 -12.10
CA ALA A 129 7.10 6.51 -11.60
C ALA A 129 7.84 7.81 -11.23
N LEU A 130 7.72 8.86 -12.05
CA LEU A 130 8.26 10.19 -11.73
C LEU A 130 7.64 10.76 -10.44
N GLU A 131 6.33 10.63 -10.28
CA GLU A 131 5.63 11.04 -9.07
C GLU A 131 6.15 10.32 -7.82
N ARG A 132 6.29 8.98 -7.89
CA ARG A 132 6.79 8.18 -6.77
C ARG A 132 8.18 8.62 -6.31
N ARG A 133 9.04 9.00 -7.24
CA ARG A 133 10.37 9.58 -6.91
C ARG A 133 10.27 10.90 -6.15
N CYS A 134 9.20 11.68 -6.35
CA CYS A 134 8.94 12.88 -5.57
C CYS A 134 8.41 12.59 -4.16
N TYR A 135 8.04 11.36 -3.87
CA TYR A 135 7.48 10.94 -2.58
C TYR A 135 8.51 10.24 -1.68
N ASP A 136 9.71 10.02 -2.19
CA ASP A 136 10.78 9.39 -1.42
C ASP A 136 11.14 10.25 -0.19
N GLY A 137 11.07 9.63 1.00
CA GLY A 137 11.30 10.31 2.27
C GLY A 137 10.14 11.19 2.75
N GLU A 138 8.95 11.10 2.14
CA GLU A 138 7.77 11.87 2.53
C GLU A 138 6.82 11.04 3.42
N PRO A 139 6.97 11.09 4.76
CA PRO A 139 6.27 10.19 5.68
C PRO A 139 4.73 10.37 5.64
N TRP A 140 4.22 11.49 5.12
CA TRP A 140 2.80 11.74 4.94
C TRP A 140 2.19 11.03 3.72
N ILE A 141 3.02 10.50 2.84
CA ILE A 141 2.61 9.85 1.59
C ILE A 141 2.96 8.37 1.61
N GLU A 142 4.06 8.01 2.27
CA GLU A 142 4.46 6.61 2.46
C GLU A 142 3.48 5.87 3.38
N SER A 143 3.31 4.58 3.13
CA SER A 143 2.47 3.69 3.94
C SER A 143 3.30 2.91 4.94
N PRO A 144 2.94 2.87 6.25
CA PRO A 144 3.57 1.95 7.19
C PRO A 144 3.11 0.53 6.85
N ARG A 145 3.95 -0.26 6.19
CA ARG A 145 3.58 -1.59 5.69
C ARG A 145 3.91 -2.71 6.67
N LEU A 146 4.88 -2.54 7.56
CA LEU A 146 5.16 -3.49 8.65
C LEU A 146 4.71 -2.89 9.97
N VAL A 147 3.81 -3.56 10.69
CA VAL A 147 3.26 -3.08 11.97
C VAL A 147 3.20 -4.23 12.98
N ARG A 148 3.48 -3.95 14.25
CA ARG A 148 3.27 -4.93 15.31
C ARG A 148 1.80 -5.37 15.35
N ALA A 149 1.60 -6.68 15.44
CA ALA A 149 0.27 -7.29 15.34
C ALA A 149 -0.68 -6.83 16.47
N ASP A 150 -0.16 -6.63 17.67
CA ASP A 150 -0.93 -6.12 18.80
C ASP A 150 -1.43 -4.68 18.58
N HIS A 151 -0.57 -3.78 18.08
CA HIS A 151 -0.94 -2.41 17.72
C HIS A 151 -1.92 -2.37 16.54
N LEU A 152 -1.70 -3.22 15.54
CA LEU A 152 -2.59 -3.28 14.38
C LEU A 152 -3.99 -3.78 14.74
N ARG A 153 -4.08 -4.79 15.61
CA ARG A 153 -5.35 -5.29 16.14
C ARG A 153 -6.00 -4.30 17.12
N GLY A 154 -5.21 -3.68 17.99
CA GLY A 154 -5.68 -2.64 18.91
C GLY A 154 -6.26 -1.43 18.21
N ALA A 155 -5.64 -1.01 17.08
CA ALA A 155 -6.16 0.04 16.21
C ALA A 155 -7.41 -0.39 15.39
N GLY A 156 -7.89 -1.62 15.53
CA GLY A 156 -9.06 -2.14 14.80
C GLY A 156 -8.80 -2.45 13.32
N GLY A 157 -7.54 -2.66 12.93
CA GLY A 157 -7.16 -2.99 11.54
C GLY A 157 -7.44 -1.88 10.54
N PHE A 158 -7.76 -2.25 9.31
CA PHE A 158 -8.12 -1.32 8.24
C PHE A 158 -9.59 -0.93 8.30
N ALA A 159 -9.90 0.33 8.00
CA ALA A 159 -11.27 0.82 7.90
C ALA A 159 -11.94 0.30 6.62
N GLU A 160 -12.82 -0.69 6.72
CA GLU A 160 -13.42 -1.37 5.57
C GLU A 160 -14.37 -0.48 4.75
N HIS A 161 -14.91 0.57 5.37
CA HIS A 161 -15.77 1.55 4.70
C HIS A 161 -14.98 2.63 3.92
N VAL A 162 -13.64 2.58 3.96
CA VAL A 162 -12.74 3.51 3.28
C VAL A 162 -11.95 2.76 2.22
N THR A 163 -12.07 3.17 0.96
CA THR A 163 -11.35 2.57 -0.15
C THR A 163 -10.39 3.58 -0.78
N GLY A 164 -9.12 3.22 -0.89
CA GLY A 164 -8.06 4.04 -1.49
C GLY A 164 -7.43 5.08 -0.54
N LEU A 165 -7.86 5.14 0.73
CA LEU A 165 -7.30 5.96 1.80
C LEU A 165 -7.12 5.15 3.10
N GLU A 166 -7.28 3.85 3.04
CA GLU A 166 -7.21 2.93 4.18
C GLU A 166 -5.85 2.96 4.88
N ASP A 167 -4.76 3.04 4.11
CA ASP A 167 -3.40 3.14 4.64
C ASP A 167 -3.17 4.47 5.37
N ALA A 168 -3.67 5.57 4.81
CA ALA A 168 -3.61 6.88 5.44
C ALA A 168 -4.45 6.94 6.73
N ALA A 169 -5.61 6.29 6.75
CA ALA A 169 -6.46 6.19 7.93
C ALA A 169 -5.76 5.41 9.05
N LEU A 170 -5.16 4.27 8.72
CA LEU A 170 -4.39 3.47 9.67
C LEU A 170 -3.22 4.25 10.25
N ARG A 171 -2.41 4.89 9.40
CA ARG A 171 -1.30 5.73 9.84
C ARG A 171 -1.77 6.84 10.79
N THR A 172 -2.85 7.52 10.46
CA THR A 172 -3.39 8.61 11.30
C THR A 172 -3.79 8.09 12.68
N ARG A 173 -4.39 6.90 12.78
CA ARG A 173 -4.75 6.28 14.07
C ARG A 173 -3.51 5.90 14.86
N LEU A 174 -2.55 5.22 14.26
CA LEU A 174 -1.30 4.86 14.93
C LEU A 174 -0.58 6.08 15.51
N LEU A 175 -0.51 7.18 14.75
CA LEU A 175 0.09 8.43 15.24
C LEU A 175 -0.72 9.07 16.37
N ALA A 176 -2.04 9.03 16.31
CA ALA A 176 -2.91 9.55 17.37
C ALA A 176 -2.77 8.76 18.69
N GLU A 177 -2.43 7.48 18.62
CA GLU A 177 -2.13 6.61 19.76
C GLU A 177 -0.68 6.78 20.28
N GLY A 178 0.08 7.72 19.72
CA GLY A 178 1.47 7.96 20.10
C GLY A 178 2.46 6.92 19.57
N ALA A 179 2.06 6.15 18.56
CA ALA A 179 2.93 5.14 17.97
C ALA A 179 4.18 5.76 17.35
N ARG A 180 5.35 5.17 17.67
CA ARG A 180 6.61 5.53 17.04
C ARG A 180 6.75 4.76 15.74
N LEU A 181 7.06 5.48 14.65
CA LEU A 181 7.23 4.93 13.31
C LEU A 181 8.68 5.06 12.87
N ALA A 182 9.19 4.06 12.16
CA ALA A 182 10.50 4.07 11.54
C ALA A 182 10.38 4.00 10.01
N ARG A 183 11.48 4.16 9.30
CA ARG A 183 11.57 3.95 7.85
C ARG A 183 12.69 2.94 7.56
N ALA A 184 12.38 1.91 6.81
CA ALA A 184 13.36 0.91 6.43
C ALA A 184 14.25 1.39 5.27
N ASP A 185 15.50 0.97 5.29
CA ASP A 185 16.44 1.15 4.17
C ASP A 185 16.30 -0.02 3.19
N THR A 186 15.15 -0.09 2.55
CA THR A 186 14.80 -1.08 1.52
C THR A 186 13.73 -0.48 0.62
N VAL A 187 13.42 -1.13 -0.50
CA VAL A 187 12.36 -0.69 -1.40
C VAL A 187 11.42 -1.83 -1.77
N VAL A 188 10.16 -1.49 -1.92
CA VAL A 188 9.13 -2.35 -2.51
C VAL A 188 8.90 -1.91 -3.95
N VAL A 189 9.00 -2.84 -4.89
CA VAL A 189 8.74 -2.56 -6.30
C VAL A 189 7.26 -2.80 -6.58
N HIS A 190 6.55 -1.75 -7.05
CA HIS A 190 5.14 -1.82 -7.41
C HIS A 190 5.01 -1.85 -8.94
N ASP A 191 4.51 -2.94 -9.48
CA ASP A 191 4.31 -3.13 -10.91
C ASP A 191 2.95 -2.59 -11.38
N GLU A 192 2.93 -1.34 -11.79
CA GLU A 192 1.75 -0.66 -12.35
C GLU A 192 1.28 -1.28 -13.70
N GLY A 193 2.06 -2.19 -14.29
CA GLY A 193 1.78 -2.76 -15.59
C GLY A 193 1.72 -1.71 -16.70
N ARG A 194 0.76 -1.87 -17.62
CA ARG A 194 0.44 -0.84 -18.61
C ARG A 194 -0.66 0.06 -18.09
N LEU A 195 -0.27 1.20 -17.53
CA LEU A 195 -1.23 2.14 -16.96
C LEU A 195 -1.98 2.90 -18.07
N GLY A 196 -3.32 2.79 -18.08
CA GLY A 196 -4.19 3.52 -18.98
C GLY A 196 -4.96 4.61 -18.26
N LEU A 197 -5.05 5.82 -18.83
CA LEU A 197 -5.75 6.96 -18.19
C LEU A 197 -7.21 6.65 -17.85
N ALA A 198 -7.94 5.99 -18.74
CA ALA A 198 -9.33 5.60 -18.52
C ALA A 198 -9.50 4.64 -17.31
N ALA A 199 -8.57 3.70 -17.15
CA ALA A 199 -8.56 2.78 -16.01
C ALA A 199 -8.29 3.53 -14.69
N VAL A 200 -7.34 4.48 -14.71
CA VAL A 200 -7.05 5.34 -13.55
C VAL A 200 -8.27 6.16 -13.17
N ILE A 201 -8.92 6.83 -14.12
CA ILE A 201 -10.13 7.64 -13.89
C ILE A 201 -11.23 6.78 -13.26
N ARG A 202 -11.52 5.60 -13.81
CA ARG A 202 -12.53 4.67 -13.29
C ARG A 202 -12.22 4.24 -11.85
N LYS A 203 -10.96 3.87 -11.58
CA LYS A 203 -10.49 3.49 -10.24
C LYS A 203 -10.65 4.65 -9.24
N ARG A 204 -10.29 5.87 -9.65
CA ARG A 204 -10.39 7.05 -8.79
C ARG A 204 -11.84 7.49 -8.56
N PHE A 205 -12.70 7.37 -9.55
CA PHE A 205 -14.15 7.58 -9.36
C PHE A 205 -14.72 6.62 -8.31
N TYR A 206 -14.38 5.33 -8.41
CA TYR A 206 -14.80 4.33 -7.43
C TYR A 206 -14.31 4.68 -6.02
N TYR A 207 -13.03 5.02 -5.86
CA TYR A 207 -12.46 5.44 -4.56
C TYR A 207 -13.10 6.74 -4.03
N GLY A 208 -13.46 7.65 -4.90
CA GLY A 208 -14.12 8.91 -4.55
C GLY A 208 -15.40 8.72 -3.77
N ARG A 209 -16.11 7.62 -3.98
CA ARG A 209 -17.35 7.29 -3.27
C ARG A 209 -17.17 7.15 -1.75
N SER A 210 -15.99 6.79 -1.27
CA SER A 210 -15.68 6.71 0.18
C SER A 210 -15.21 8.04 0.79
N LEU A 211 -14.84 9.02 -0.04
CA LEU A 211 -14.25 10.29 0.40
C LEU A 211 -15.12 11.10 1.40
N PRO A 212 -16.44 11.19 1.26
CA PRO A 212 -17.26 11.91 2.25
C PRO A 212 -17.21 11.31 3.65
N GLY A 213 -17.18 9.97 3.75
CA GLY A 213 -17.01 9.25 5.02
C GLY A 213 -15.64 9.51 5.64
N TYR A 214 -14.59 9.39 4.84
CA TYR A 214 -13.22 9.66 5.28
C TYR A 214 -13.03 11.10 5.79
N ARG A 215 -13.57 12.10 5.08
CA ARG A 215 -13.52 13.52 5.50
C ARG A 215 -14.20 13.78 6.84
N ARG A 216 -15.31 13.10 7.11
CA ARG A 216 -15.99 13.21 8.43
C ARG A 216 -15.18 12.58 9.55
N ALA A 217 -14.61 11.41 9.30
CA ALA A 217 -13.81 10.70 10.30
C ALA A 217 -12.45 11.38 10.56
N HIS A 218 -11.88 12.05 9.54
CA HIS A 218 -10.55 12.67 9.60
C HIS A 218 -10.58 14.11 9.07
N PRO A 219 -11.13 15.07 9.84
CA PRO A 219 -11.22 16.47 9.42
C PRO A 219 -9.83 17.04 9.09
N GLY A 220 -9.70 17.69 7.95
CA GLY A 220 -8.45 18.31 7.52
C GLY A 220 -7.41 17.36 6.90
N ALA A 221 -7.54 16.03 7.02
CA ALA A 221 -6.54 15.08 6.52
C ALA A 221 -6.32 15.18 5.00
N VAL A 222 -7.41 15.32 4.22
CA VAL A 222 -7.32 15.45 2.75
C VAL A 222 -6.56 16.72 2.34
N SER A 223 -6.83 17.85 2.99
CA SER A 223 -6.14 19.11 2.70
C SER A 223 -4.69 19.08 3.17
N ALA A 224 -4.40 18.44 4.31
CA ALA A 224 -3.04 18.24 4.79
C ALA A 224 -2.23 17.38 3.80
N GLN A 225 -2.81 16.28 3.31
CA GLN A 225 -2.16 15.42 2.33
C GLN A 225 -1.94 16.13 0.97
N ALA A 226 -2.92 16.94 0.52
CA ALA A 226 -2.75 17.74 -0.69
C ALA A 226 -1.61 18.75 -0.56
N ARG A 227 -1.52 19.46 0.58
CA ARG A 227 -0.39 20.38 0.87
C ARG A 227 0.94 19.64 0.92
N ALA A 228 1.00 18.47 1.58
CA ALA A 228 2.21 17.65 1.64
C ALA A 228 2.67 17.20 0.24
N THR A 229 1.72 16.79 -0.62
CA THR A 229 1.99 16.43 -2.02
C THR A 229 2.58 17.61 -2.80
N LEU A 230 1.97 18.79 -2.70
CA LEU A 230 2.49 19.99 -3.38
C LEU A 230 3.87 20.40 -2.85
N ALA A 231 4.08 20.29 -1.55
CA ALA A 231 5.38 20.55 -0.93
C ALA A 231 6.44 19.54 -1.41
N ALA A 232 6.08 18.26 -1.57
CA ALA A 232 6.97 17.24 -2.14
C ALA A 232 7.35 17.58 -3.59
N TYR A 233 6.39 17.98 -4.44
CA TYR A 233 6.70 18.40 -5.80
C TYR A 233 7.62 19.65 -5.83
N TRP A 234 7.42 20.59 -4.93
CA TRP A 234 8.29 21.76 -4.82
C TRP A 234 9.71 21.39 -4.39
N ARG A 235 9.87 20.53 -3.39
CA ARG A 235 11.18 20.03 -2.96
C ARG A 235 11.91 19.31 -4.08
N HIS A 236 11.19 18.48 -4.83
CA HIS A 236 11.72 17.68 -5.93
C HIS A 236 11.56 18.32 -7.32
N ARG A 237 11.34 19.65 -7.40
CA ARG A 237 11.13 20.37 -8.67
C ARG A 237 12.24 20.15 -9.71
N ARG A 238 13.47 19.84 -9.28
CA ARG A 238 14.57 19.51 -10.19
C ARG A 238 14.35 18.19 -10.92
N LEU A 239 13.78 17.19 -10.26
CA LEU A 239 13.38 15.93 -10.91
C LEU A 239 12.29 16.16 -11.96
N LEU A 240 11.31 17.00 -11.63
CA LEU A 240 10.22 17.34 -12.56
C LEU A 240 10.75 18.16 -13.76
N ALA A 241 11.67 19.09 -13.52
CA ALA A 241 12.30 19.88 -14.59
C ALA A 241 13.23 19.05 -15.49
N ALA A 242 13.83 17.98 -14.96
CA ALA A 242 14.68 17.06 -15.75
C ALA A 242 13.88 16.17 -16.70
N ASP A 243 12.57 16.01 -16.46
CA ASP A 243 11.67 15.24 -17.32
C ASP A 243 10.34 15.99 -17.54
N PRO A 244 10.36 17.08 -18.33
CA PRO A 244 9.22 17.98 -18.46
C PRO A 244 8.02 17.33 -19.16
N VAL A 245 8.24 16.36 -20.02
CA VAL A 245 7.18 15.65 -20.75
C VAL A 245 6.34 14.81 -19.79
N HIS A 246 6.98 14.02 -18.93
CA HIS A 246 6.26 13.20 -17.95
C HIS A 246 5.77 14.05 -16.76
N ALA A 247 6.42 15.18 -16.44
CA ALA A 247 5.92 16.13 -15.45
C ALA A 247 4.61 16.82 -15.92
N ALA A 248 4.52 17.23 -17.18
CA ALA A 248 3.26 17.71 -17.77
C ALA A 248 2.18 16.62 -17.79
N GLY A 249 2.55 15.40 -18.20
CA GLY A 249 1.66 14.24 -18.12
C GLY A 249 1.18 13.95 -16.70
N LEU A 250 2.05 14.09 -15.70
CA LEU A 250 1.69 13.94 -14.29
C LEU A 250 0.65 14.99 -13.85
N ALA A 251 0.82 16.26 -14.26
CA ALA A 251 -0.16 17.31 -13.97
C ALA A 251 -1.55 16.97 -14.55
N VAL A 252 -1.61 16.48 -15.81
CA VAL A 252 -2.85 16.01 -16.43
C VAL A 252 -3.43 14.82 -15.68
N LEU A 253 -2.60 13.81 -15.35
CA LEU A 253 -3.02 12.63 -14.61
C LEU A 253 -3.66 13.01 -13.28
N ARG A 254 -3.03 13.91 -12.52
CA ARG A 254 -3.54 14.39 -11.22
C ARG A 254 -4.80 15.22 -11.35
N GLY A 255 -4.92 16.04 -12.38
CA GLY A 255 -6.16 16.76 -12.68
C GLY A 255 -7.33 15.81 -12.95
N CYS A 256 -7.12 14.79 -13.79
CA CYS A 256 -8.10 13.76 -14.07
C CYS A 256 -8.47 12.94 -12.83
N GLU A 257 -7.49 12.57 -12.01
CA GLU A 257 -7.73 11.87 -10.74
C GLU A 257 -8.58 12.72 -9.76
N ALA A 258 -8.24 13.98 -9.60
CA ALA A 258 -8.98 14.89 -8.72
C ALA A 258 -10.43 15.09 -9.18
N ALA A 259 -10.65 15.27 -10.49
CA ALA A 259 -11.99 15.38 -11.07
C ALA A 259 -12.79 14.08 -10.87
N ALA A 260 -12.17 12.92 -11.10
CA ALA A 260 -12.81 11.61 -10.91
C ALA A 260 -13.18 11.36 -9.44
N TRP A 261 -12.31 11.73 -8.50
CA TRP A 261 -12.59 11.65 -7.06
C TRP A 261 -13.76 12.55 -6.65
N ALA A 262 -13.78 13.78 -7.14
CA ALA A 262 -14.88 14.72 -6.87
C ALA A 262 -16.22 14.20 -7.42
N ALA A 263 -16.23 13.69 -8.65
CA ALA A 263 -17.40 13.08 -9.27
C ALA A 263 -17.90 11.84 -8.48
N GLY A 264 -17.00 10.96 -8.06
CA GLY A 264 -17.34 9.81 -7.22
C GLY A 264 -17.94 10.21 -5.87
N ALA A 265 -17.38 11.25 -5.23
CA ALA A 265 -17.89 11.79 -3.97
C ALA A 265 -19.28 12.41 -4.11
N ALA A 266 -19.56 13.06 -5.25
CA ALA A 266 -20.86 13.65 -5.54
C ALA A 266 -21.93 12.58 -5.87
N ALA A 267 -21.55 11.50 -6.57
CA ALA A 267 -22.45 10.42 -6.92
C ALA A 267 -23.04 9.71 -5.69
N ARG A 268 -22.27 9.55 -4.61
CA ARG A 268 -22.76 8.93 -3.36
C ARG A 268 -23.74 9.80 -2.57
N ARG A 269 -23.81 11.10 -2.82
CA ARG A 269 -24.76 12.00 -2.12
C ARG A 269 -26.17 11.91 -2.68
N ARG A 270 -26.35 11.27 -3.86
CA ARG A 270 -27.61 11.20 -4.60
C ARG A 270 -28.28 9.81 -4.53
N GLY A 271 -27.66 8.84 -3.91
CA GLY A 271 -28.18 7.50 -3.64
C GLY A 271 -28.13 7.19 -2.15
#